data_4b2ad9d5e33607093403b402177375d8
#
_entry.id   4b2ad9d5e33607093403b402177375d8
#
_cell.length_a   1.000
_cell.length_b   1.000
_cell.length_c   1.000
_cell.angle_alpha   90.00
_cell.angle_beta   90.00
_cell.angle_gamma   90.00
#
_symmetry.space_group_name_H-M   'P 1'
#
loop_
_entity.id
_entity.type
_entity.pdbx_description
1 polymer ?
#
loop_
_entity_poly.entity_id
_entity_poly.type
_entity_poly.pdbx_seq_one_letter_code
_entity_poly.pdbx_strand_id
1 'polypeptide(L)'
;MPELLTLGHGTASPDELAALIRNAAIELVVDVRTVPKSRRHPHFWREEMERWVPELSGSAYLWEPALGGFRKPNAASSNVALRHPAFRAYADYMETEAFTSALDLLTARLEASRTAIMCSESLWWRCHRRLISDAATLLRGIHVQHLMHDGKLRPHVPTAGSRVTAEGTLRYDVLFEGGGPDEHPA
;
A
#
# COMPACT_ATOMS: atom_id res chain seq x y z
N MET A 1 -7.23 -9.58 -15.93
CA MET A 1 -6.02 -8.82 -15.55
C MET A 1 -5.84 -8.98 -14.05
N PRO A 2 -4.62 -9.14 -13.54
CA PRO A 2 -4.40 -9.25 -12.10
C PRO A 2 -4.88 -7.97 -11.40
N GLU A 3 -5.54 -8.15 -10.25
CA GLU A 3 -6.08 -7.06 -9.43
C GLU A 3 -5.45 -7.07 -8.05
N LEU A 4 -4.99 -5.93 -7.58
CA LEU A 4 -4.50 -5.73 -6.23
C LEU A 4 -5.52 -4.91 -5.43
N LEU A 5 -5.96 -5.45 -4.30
CA LEU A 5 -6.72 -4.67 -3.34
C LEU A 5 -5.81 -4.01 -2.31
N THR A 6 -6.25 -2.90 -1.73
CA THR A 6 -5.57 -2.29 -0.58
C THR A 6 -6.59 -1.97 0.51
N LEU A 7 -6.23 -2.17 1.77
CA LEU A 7 -7.06 -1.78 2.90
C LEU A 7 -6.20 -1.20 4.04
N GLY A 8 -6.83 -0.43 4.91
CA GLY A 8 -6.22 0.05 6.14
C GLY A 8 -7.02 -0.43 7.34
N HIS A 9 -6.35 -0.94 8.39
CA HIS A 9 -7.10 -1.40 9.55
C HIS A 9 -7.72 -0.24 10.36
N GLY A 10 -7.09 0.95 10.37
CA GLY A 10 -7.59 2.11 11.12
C GLY A 10 -7.83 1.78 12.58
N THR A 11 -9.05 2.10 13.04
CA THR A 11 -9.54 1.82 14.39
C THR A 11 -10.57 0.68 14.43
N ALA A 12 -10.70 -0.09 13.34
CA ALA A 12 -11.63 -1.22 13.30
C ALA A 12 -11.30 -2.27 14.36
N SER A 13 -12.30 -3.03 14.78
CA SER A 13 -12.09 -4.25 15.55
C SER A 13 -11.61 -5.39 14.63
N PRO A 14 -11.06 -6.48 15.18
CA PRO A 14 -10.75 -7.67 14.40
C PRO A 14 -11.96 -8.22 13.62
N ASP A 15 -13.14 -8.24 14.25
CA ASP A 15 -14.38 -8.74 13.62
C ASP A 15 -14.83 -7.87 12.45
N GLU A 16 -14.78 -6.54 12.61
CA GLU A 16 -15.11 -5.59 11.53
C GLU A 16 -14.15 -5.73 10.36
N LEU A 17 -12.84 -5.83 10.63
CA LEU A 17 -11.86 -5.99 9.56
C LEU A 17 -11.97 -7.36 8.88
N ALA A 18 -12.18 -8.43 9.66
CA ALA A 18 -12.42 -9.77 9.12
C ALA A 18 -13.67 -9.82 8.24
N ALA A 19 -14.74 -9.12 8.62
CA ALA A 19 -15.95 -9.01 7.80
C ALA A 19 -15.67 -8.30 6.46
N LEU A 20 -14.90 -7.20 6.47
CA LEU A 20 -14.47 -6.52 5.24
C LEU A 20 -13.66 -7.45 4.33
N ILE A 21 -12.70 -8.18 4.90
CA ILE A 21 -11.85 -9.13 4.18
C ILE A 21 -12.71 -10.23 3.53
N ARG A 22 -13.62 -10.84 4.29
CA ARG A 22 -14.54 -11.90 3.77
C ARG A 22 -15.44 -11.36 2.66
N ASN A 23 -16.09 -10.21 2.89
CA ASN A 23 -17.04 -9.63 1.93
C ASN A 23 -16.39 -9.24 0.61
N ALA A 24 -15.10 -8.87 0.65
CA ALA A 24 -14.30 -8.59 -0.54
C ALA A 24 -13.68 -9.86 -1.15
N ALA A 25 -13.96 -11.05 -0.60
CA ALA A 25 -13.40 -12.32 -1.02
C ALA A 25 -11.85 -12.31 -1.11
N ILE A 26 -11.19 -11.61 -0.18
CA ILE A 26 -9.73 -11.59 -0.10
C ILE A 26 -9.25 -12.94 0.42
N GLU A 27 -8.29 -13.55 -0.26
CA GLU A 27 -7.70 -14.84 0.09
C GLU A 27 -6.34 -14.68 0.79
N LEU A 28 -5.62 -13.58 0.49
CA LEU A 28 -4.33 -13.27 1.10
C LEU A 28 -4.27 -11.80 1.54
N VAL A 29 -3.97 -11.59 2.81
CA VAL A 29 -3.64 -10.28 3.37
C VAL A 29 -2.13 -10.15 3.50
N VAL A 30 -1.53 -9.21 2.77
CA VAL A 30 -0.10 -8.87 2.86
C VAL A 30 0.06 -7.62 3.70
N ASP A 31 0.57 -7.77 4.91
CA ASP A 31 0.84 -6.67 5.82
C ASP A 31 2.12 -5.93 5.43
N VAL A 32 1.97 -4.71 4.94
CA VAL A 32 3.08 -3.86 4.47
C VAL A 32 3.52 -2.84 5.52
N ARG A 33 3.30 -3.10 6.79
CA ARG A 33 3.82 -2.26 7.87
C ARG A 33 5.28 -2.62 8.17
N THR A 34 6.13 -1.62 8.36
CA THR A 34 7.52 -1.85 8.77
C THR A 34 7.60 -2.52 10.14
N VAL A 35 6.76 -2.05 11.08
CA VAL A 35 6.67 -2.59 12.44
C VAL A 35 5.19 -2.79 12.79
N PRO A 36 4.65 -4.00 12.65
CA PRO A 36 3.25 -4.30 12.97
C PRO A 36 3.05 -4.46 14.48
N LYS A 37 3.25 -3.37 15.22
CA LYS A 37 3.21 -3.35 16.69
C LYS A 37 2.68 -2.00 17.21
N SER A 38 1.37 -1.87 17.32
CA SER A 38 0.72 -0.66 17.81
C SER A 38 0.38 -0.79 19.29
N ARG A 39 0.80 0.18 20.11
CA ARG A 39 0.42 0.23 21.55
C ARG A 39 -1.09 0.49 21.73
N ARG A 40 -1.71 1.24 20.82
CA ARG A 40 -3.14 1.58 20.87
C ARG A 40 -4.04 0.44 20.42
N HIS A 41 -3.54 -0.41 19.53
CA HIS A 41 -4.30 -1.47 18.90
C HIS A 41 -3.50 -2.79 18.95
N PRO A 42 -3.35 -3.41 20.14
CA PRO A 42 -2.55 -4.62 20.31
C PRO A 42 -3.09 -5.81 19.51
N HIS A 43 -4.39 -5.84 19.22
CA HIS A 43 -5.01 -6.86 18.38
C HIS A 43 -4.54 -6.81 16.91
N PHE A 44 -3.85 -5.75 16.49
CA PHE A 44 -3.17 -5.65 15.19
C PHE A 44 -1.66 -5.89 15.28
N TRP A 45 -1.15 -6.42 16.36
CA TRP A 45 0.21 -6.94 16.38
C TRP A 45 0.33 -8.11 15.41
N ARG A 46 1.52 -8.30 14.85
CA ARG A 46 1.76 -9.35 13.87
C ARG A 46 1.29 -10.71 14.37
N GLU A 47 1.70 -11.08 15.58
CA GLU A 47 1.40 -12.38 16.20
C GLU A 47 -0.12 -12.59 16.36
N GLU A 48 -0.84 -11.52 16.68
CA GLU A 48 -2.30 -11.57 16.79
C GLU A 48 -2.95 -11.71 15.41
N MET A 49 -2.47 -10.97 14.42
CA MET A 49 -3.00 -11.05 13.05
C MET A 49 -2.72 -12.40 12.39
N GLU A 50 -1.54 -12.99 12.63
CA GLU A 50 -1.22 -14.35 12.18
C GLU A 50 -2.22 -15.40 12.72
N ARG A 51 -2.81 -15.12 13.90
CA ARG A 51 -3.83 -15.98 14.52
C ARG A 51 -5.23 -15.67 14.01
N TRP A 52 -5.70 -14.42 14.21
CA TRP A 52 -7.13 -14.14 13.99
C TRP A 52 -7.51 -13.92 12.52
N VAL A 53 -6.59 -13.49 11.63
CA VAL A 53 -6.94 -13.31 10.20
C VAL A 53 -7.38 -14.62 9.58
N PRO A 54 -6.65 -15.74 9.70
CA PRO A 54 -7.16 -17.04 9.22
C PRO A 54 -8.40 -17.51 9.95
N GLU A 55 -8.45 -17.33 11.28
CA GLU A 55 -9.56 -17.81 12.10
C GLU A 55 -10.87 -17.09 11.79
N LEU A 56 -10.85 -15.75 11.69
CA LEU A 56 -12.06 -14.95 11.53
C LEU A 56 -12.42 -14.67 10.07
N SER A 57 -11.46 -14.60 9.16
CA SER A 57 -11.74 -14.29 7.75
C SER A 57 -11.57 -15.46 6.79
N GLY A 58 -10.87 -16.51 7.18
CA GLY A 58 -10.51 -17.61 6.30
C GLY A 58 -9.37 -17.29 5.32
N SER A 59 -8.80 -16.09 5.41
CA SER A 59 -7.73 -15.63 4.52
C SER A 59 -6.35 -15.96 5.08
N ALA A 60 -5.35 -16.15 4.24
CA ALA A 60 -3.98 -16.23 4.68
C ALA A 60 -3.45 -14.84 5.08
N TYR A 61 -2.48 -14.82 5.99
CA TYR A 61 -1.77 -13.59 6.40
C TYR A 61 -0.28 -13.75 6.13
N LEU A 62 0.33 -12.68 5.60
CA LEU A 62 1.76 -12.60 5.34
C LEU A 62 2.26 -11.21 5.74
N TRP A 63 3.37 -11.15 6.44
CA TRP A 63 4.08 -9.89 6.72
C TRP A 63 5.21 -9.68 5.70
N GLU A 64 5.19 -8.50 5.01
CA GLU A 64 6.19 -8.13 4.00
C GLU A 64 6.84 -6.78 4.36
N PRO A 65 7.82 -6.77 5.25
CA PRO A 65 8.45 -5.52 5.71
C PRO A 65 9.27 -4.79 4.63
N ALA A 66 9.67 -5.47 3.55
CA ALA A 66 10.35 -4.83 2.44
C ALA A 66 9.45 -3.84 1.69
N LEU A 67 8.13 -3.97 1.81
CA LEU A 67 7.17 -2.96 1.34
C LEU A 67 6.83 -1.91 2.41
N GLY A 68 7.45 -1.94 3.57
CA GLY A 68 7.14 -1.07 4.71
C GLY A 68 7.49 0.41 4.51
N GLY A 69 6.71 1.30 5.17
CA GLY A 69 6.69 2.74 4.89
C GLY A 69 7.74 3.59 5.61
N PHE A 70 8.36 3.13 6.70
CA PHE A 70 9.33 3.93 7.43
C PHE A 70 10.70 3.90 6.78
N ARG A 71 11.09 5.02 6.13
CA ARG A 71 12.38 5.21 5.47
C ARG A 71 13.04 6.50 5.93
N LYS A 72 14.36 6.54 5.88
CA LYS A 72 15.12 7.75 6.26
C LYS A 72 15.03 8.78 5.14
N PRO A 73 14.71 10.05 5.47
CA PRO A 73 14.71 11.12 4.49
C PRO A 73 16.11 11.31 3.84
N ASN A 74 16.10 11.59 2.53
CA ASN A 74 17.27 11.96 1.76
C ASN A 74 17.13 13.43 1.35
N ALA A 75 18.08 14.29 1.74
CA ALA A 75 18.06 15.71 1.41
C ALA A 75 18.26 15.97 -0.10
N ALA A 76 18.87 15.01 -0.82
CA ALA A 76 19.10 15.08 -2.27
C ALA A 76 18.04 14.33 -3.09
N SER A 77 16.88 14.05 -2.50
CA SER A 77 15.79 13.36 -3.20
C SER A 77 15.36 14.11 -4.45
N SER A 78 15.27 13.40 -5.57
CA SER A 78 14.72 13.92 -6.84
C SER A 78 13.19 13.86 -6.91
N ASN A 79 12.52 13.26 -5.91
CA ASN A 79 11.07 13.12 -5.85
C ASN A 79 10.38 14.39 -5.33
N VAL A 80 10.72 15.55 -5.92
CA VAL A 80 10.35 16.88 -5.42
C VAL A 80 8.87 17.22 -5.53
N ALA A 81 8.11 16.52 -6.37
CA ALA A 81 6.67 16.70 -6.48
C ALA A 81 5.92 16.19 -5.25
N LEU A 82 6.50 15.29 -4.46
CA LEU A 82 5.93 14.85 -3.19
C LEU A 82 6.28 15.88 -2.09
N ARG A 83 5.27 16.52 -1.51
CA ARG A 83 5.49 17.57 -0.48
C ARG A 83 5.95 16.98 0.86
N HIS A 84 5.40 15.83 1.25
CA HIS A 84 5.67 15.23 2.55
C HIS A 84 7.02 14.49 2.56
N PRO A 85 7.95 14.79 3.50
CA PRO A 85 9.28 14.17 3.52
C PRO A 85 9.28 12.66 3.63
N ALA A 86 8.31 12.06 4.35
CA ALA A 86 8.20 10.62 4.48
C ALA A 86 7.83 9.95 3.14
N PHE A 87 7.01 10.59 2.31
CA PHE A 87 6.69 10.07 0.98
C PHE A 87 7.88 10.20 0.02
N ARG A 88 8.66 11.29 0.09
CA ARG A 88 9.92 11.39 -0.66
C ARG A 88 10.89 10.28 -0.29
N ALA A 89 11.08 10.05 1.02
CA ALA A 89 11.95 8.99 1.51
C ALA A 89 11.49 7.61 1.05
N TYR A 90 10.18 7.39 1.00
CA TYR A 90 9.64 6.14 0.49
C TYR A 90 9.81 6.01 -1.03
N ALA A 91 9.59 7.08 -1.79
CA ALA A 91 9.82 7.10 -3.23
C ALA A 91 11.29 6.84 -3.58
N ASP A 92 12.24 7.41 -2.83
CA ASP A 92 13.67 7.10 -2.98
C ASP A 92 13.96 5.61 -2.72
N TYR A 93 13.32 5.03 -1.70
CA TYR A 93 13.43 3.60 -1.40
C TYR A 93 12.86 2.72 -2.53
N MET A 94 11.81 3.16 -3.21
CA MET A 94 11.20 2.42 -4.31
C MET A 94 12.14 2.20 -5.51
N GLU A 95 13.23 2.98 -5.62
CA GLU A 95 14.27 2.79 -6.63
C GLU A 95 15.27 1.66 -6.27
N THR A 96 15.15 1.06 -5.06
CA THR A 96 16.06 -0.02 -4.61
C THR A 96 15.63 -1.39 -5.08
N GLU A 97 16.62 -2.30 -5.23
CA GLU A 97 16.38 -3.72 -5.56
C GLU A 97 15.48 -4.40 -4.51
N ALA A 98 15.62 -4.05 -3.23
CA ALA A 98 14.81 -4.61 -2.15
C ALA A 98 13.31 -4.34 -2.36
N PHE A 99 12.95 -3.11 -2.74
CA PHE A 99 11.58 -2.79 -3.06
C PHE A 99 11.09 -3.48 -4.34
N THR A 100 11.90 -3.43 -5.40
CA THR A 100 11.55 -4.01 -6.70
C THR A 100 11.29 -5.51 -6.58
N SER A 101 12.18 -6.24 -5.88
CA SER A 101 12.01 -7.67 -5.62
C SER A 101 10.74 -7.97 -4.81
N ALA A 102 10.45 -7.17 -3.79
CA ALA A 102 9.23 -7.34 -2.99
C ALA A 102 7.96 -7.04 -3.81
N LEU A 103 8.01 -6.05 -4.71
CA LEU A 103 6.92 -5.76 -5.63
C LEU A 103 6.70 -6.91 -6.63
N ASP A 104 7.77 -7.51 -7.14
CA ASP A 104 7.68 -8.66 -8.06
C ASP A 104 7.08 -9.88 -7.36
N LEU A 105 7.48 -10.15 -6.11
CA LEU A 105 6.88 -11.19 -5.29
C LEU A 105 5.40 -10.93 -5.01
N LEU A 106 5.02 -9.67 -4.73
CA LEU A 106 3.62 -9.30 -4.58
C LEU A 106 2.84 -9.56 -5.87
N THR A 107 3.40 -9.15 -7.02
CA THR A 107 2.78 -9.36 -8.34
C THR A 107 2.53 -10.85 -8.63
N ALA A 108 3.51 -11.70 -8.36
CA ALA A 108 3.38 -13.15 -8.56
C ALA A 108 2.25 -13.76 -7.69
N ARG A 109 2.03 -13.22 -6.48
CA ARG A 109 0.92 -13.69 -5.61
C ARG A 109 -0.46 -13.36 -6.18
N LEU A 110 -0.61 -12.27 -6.94
CA LEU A 110 -1.87 -11.89 -7.56
C LEU A 110 -2.35 -12.88 -8.62
N GLU A 111 -1.46 -13.68 -9.18
CA GLU A 111 -1.82 -14.75 -10.13
C GLU A 111 -2.43 -15.96 -9.42
N ALA A 112 -2.07 -16.17 -8.16
CA ALA A 112 -2.46 -17.35 -7.38
C ALA A 112 -3.66 -17.09 -6.46
N SER A 113 -3.87 -15.83 -6.03
CA SER A 113 -4.89 -15.50 -5.02
C SER A 113 -5.37 -14.06 -5.12
N ARG A 114 -6.62 -13.83 -4.70
CA ARG A 114 -7.15 -12.48 -4.53
C ARG A 114 -6.50 -11.82 -3.32
N THR A 115 -5.53 -10.97 -3.59
CA THR A 115 -4.61 -10.42 -2.60
C THR A 115 -4.93 -8.97 -2.26
N ALA A 116 -4.80 -8.62 -0.98
CA ALA A 116 -4.84 -7.24 -0.52
C ALA A 116 -3.59 -6.87 0.28
N ILE A 117 -2.99 -5.72 0.00
CA ILE A 117 -2.00 -5.12 0.90
C ILE A 117 -2.70 -4.34 2.01
N MET A 118 -2.17 -4.44 3.24
CA MET A 118 -2.74 -3.80 4.42
C MET A 118 -1.71 -2.94 5.15
N CYS A 119 -2.15 -1.76 5.59
CA CYS A 119 -1.41 -0.90 6.52
C CYS A 119 -2.33 -0.41 7.64
N SER A 120 -1.81 0.41 8.56
CA SER A 120 -2.58 0.96 9.68
C SER A 120 -3.49 2.13 9.30
N GLU A 121 -3.10 2.99 8.35
CA GLU A 121 -3.87 4.17 7.97
C GLU A 121 -5.13 3.81 7.18
N SER A 122 -6.30 4.28 7.60
CA SER A 122 -7.57 4.03 6.90
C SER A 122 -7.57 4.67 5.51
N LEU A 123 -7.12 5.94 5.43
CA LEU A 123 -7.12 6.72 4.21
C LEU A 123 -5.88 6.40 3.37
N TRP A 124 -6.08 5.67 2.26
CA TRP A 124 -4.99 5.18 1.43
C TRP A 124 -4.09 6.31 0.87
N TRP A 125 -4.67 7.50 0.59
CA TRP A 125 -3.92 8.66 0.07
C TRP A 125 -3.00 9.31 1.10
N ARG A 126 -3.19 9.04 2.40
CA ARG A 126 -2.32 9.48 3.50
C ARG A 126 -1.30 8.41 3.92
N CYS A 127 -1.24 7.32 3.18
CA CYS A 127 -0.44 6.14 3.50
C CYS A 127 0.52 5.80 2.35
N HIS A 128 1.66 5.19 2.66
CA HIS A 128 2.61 4.69 1.67
C HIS A 128 2.01 3.64 0.70
N ARG A 129 0.87 3.02 1.03
CA ARG A 129 0.10 2.18 0.10
C ARG A 129 -0.22 2.91 -1.22
N ARG A 130 -0.39 4.23 -1.18
CA ARG A 130 -0.57 5.06 -2.37
C ARG A 130 0.58 4.87 -3.34
N LEU A 131 1.85 4.94 -2.86
CA LEU A 131 3.03 4.81 -3.69
C LEU A 131 3.27 3.36 -4.14
N ILE A 132 2.93 2.37 -3.30
CA ILE A 132 2.91 0.95 -3.74
C ILE A 132 1.90 0.77 -4.87
N SER A 133 0.73 1.39 -4.76
CA SER A 133 -0.32 1.34 -5.79
C SER A 133 0.13 2.01 -7.09
N ASP A 134 0.82 3.15 -7.01
CA ASP A 134 1.43 3.80 -8.17
C ASP A 134 2.42 2.86 -8.88
N ALA A 135 3.31 2.22 -8.12
CA ALA A 135 4.29 1.28 -8.66
C ALA A 135 3.63 0.05 -9.28
N ALA A 136 2.65 -0.54 -8.61
CA ALA A 136 1.89 -1.67 -9.14
C ALA A 136 1.18 -1.32 -10.46
N THR A 137 0.58 -0.14 -10.52
CA THR A 137 -0.14 0.32 -11.73
C THR A 137 0.82 0.70 -12.85
N LEU A 138 1.81 1.57 -12.56
CA LEU A 138 2.64 2.19 -13.60
C LEU A 138 3.81 1.30 -14.06
N LEU A 139 4.35 0.47 -13.16
CA LEU A 139 5.49 -0.40 -13.49
C LEU A 139 5.09 -1.83 -13.83
N ARG A 140 3.92 -2.30 -13.39
CA ARG A 140 3.48 -3.70 -13.57
C ARG A 140 2.14 -3.83 -14.30
N GLY A 141 1.46 -2.73 -14.61
CA GLY A 141 0.16 -2.74 -15.30
C GLY A 141 -0.97 -3.40 -14.49
N ILE A 142 -0.85 -3.41 -13.16
CA ILE A 142 -1.82 -4.03 -12.27
C ILE A 142 -2.97 -3.06 -12.04
N HIS A 143 -4.20 -3.58 -12.11
CA HIS A 143 -5.38 -2.85 -11.69
C HIS A 143 -5.43 -2.80 -10.17
N VAL A 144 -5.44 -1.62 -9.57
CA VAL A 144 -5.45 -1.44 -8.11
C VAL A 144 -6.76 -0.82 -7.66
N GLN A 145 -7.35 -1.38 -6.61
CA GLN A 145 -8.54 -0.83 -5.96
C GLN A 145 -8.36 -0.72 -4.44
N HIS A 146 -8.90 0.34 -3.87
CA HIS A 146 -8.88 0.60 -2.43
C HIS A 146 -10.20 0.16 -1.80
N LEU A 147 -10.13 -0.86 -0.93
CA LEU A 147 -11.28 -1.29 -0.13
C LEU A 147 -11.45 -0.34 1.04
N MET A 148 -12.55 0.39 1.03
CA MET A 148 -12.92 1.34 2.08
C MET A 148 -13.69 0.63 3.20
N HIS A 149 -13.76 1.25 4.40
CA HIS A 149 -14.47 0.68 5.56
C HIS A 149 -16.00 0.58 5.35
N ASP A 150 -16.54 1.29 4.37
CA ASP A 150 -17.94 1.14 3.95
C ASP A 150 -18.18 -0.05 3.00
N GLY A 151 -17.15 -0.84 2.75
CA GLY A 151 -17.17 -2.01 1.86
C GLY A 151 -17.04 -1.66 0.37
N LYS A 152 -16.94 -0.39 -0.01
CA LYS A 152 -16.82 0.01 -1.40
C LYS A 152 -15.39 -0.09 -1.89
N LEU A 153 -15.24 -0.49 -3.14
CA LEU A 153 -13.99 -0.44 -3.87
C LEU A 153 -13.87 0.89 -4.64
N ARG A 154 -12.73 1.53 -4.52
CA ARG A 154 -12.40 2.75 -5.27
C ARG A 154 -11.16 2.52 -6.12
N PRO A 155 -11.22 2.80 -7.44
CA PRO A 155 -10.08 2.62 -8.32
C PRO A 155 -8.94 3.54 -7.89
N HIS A 156 -7.71 3.04 -8.01
CA HIS A 156 -6.52 3.84 -7.79
C HIS A 156 -6.31 4.81 -8.95
N VAL A 157 -6.01 6.04 -8.61
CA VAL A 157 -5.57 7.07 -9.56
C VAL A 157 -4.10 7.38 -9.24
N PRO A 158 -3.18 7.22 -10.19
CA PRO A 158 -1.77 7.51 -9.96
C PRO A 158 -1.54 8.92 -9.45
N THR A 159 -0.57 9.03 -8.53
CA THR A 159 -0.21 10.30 -7.92
C THR A 159 0.24 11.31 -8.99
N ALA A 160 -0.34 12.49 -8.97
CA ALA A 160 0.07 13.57 -9.86
C ALA A 160 1.58 13.87 -9.71
N GLY A 161 2.25 14.10 -10.84
CA GLY A 161 3.71 14.32 -10.86
C GLY A 161 4.53 13.03 -10.92
N SER A 162 3.89 11.85 -10.93
CA SER A 162 4.56 10.58 -11.16
C SER A 162 4.85 10.36 -12.63
N ARG A 163 5.99 9.76 -12.94
CA ARG A 163 6.35 9.27 -14.29
C ARG A 163 7.27 8.07 -14.20
N VAL A 164 7.21 7.22 -15.21
CA VAL A 164 8.19 6.15 -15.40
C VAL A 164 9.41 6.72 -16.12
N THR A 165 10.60 6.48 -15.58
CA THR A 165 11.87 6.93 -16.18
C THR A 165 12.31 6.02 -17.33
N ALA A 166 13.31 6.43 -18.10
CA ALA A 166 13.89 5.59 -19.15
C ALA A 166 14.51 4.29 -18.61
N GLU A 167 14.96 4.31 -17.36
CA GLU A 167 15.52 3.16 -16.64
C GLU A 167 14.43 2.22 -16.06
N GLY A 168 13.15 2.56 -16.25
CA GLY A 168 12.02 1.75 -15.76
C GLY A 168 11.74 1.90 -14.27
N THR A 169 12.19 2.99 -13.64
CA THR A 169 11.89 3.34 -12.25
C THR A 169 10.75 4.37 -12.18
N LEU A 170 10.08 4.45 -11.04
CA LEU A 170 9.04 5.45 -10.81
C LEU A 170 9.61 6.66 -10.09
N ARG A 171 9.33 7.86 -10.62
CA ARG A 171 9.79 9.13 -10.06
C ARG A 171 8.66 10.15 -9.97
N TYR A 172 8.74 11.02 -8.97
CA TYR A 172 7.75 12.06 -8.68
C TYR A 172 8.42 13.44 -8.79
N ASP A 173 8.67 13.89 -10.01
CA ASP A 173 9.42 15.11 -10.31
C ASP A 173 8.72 16.07 -11.29
N VAL A 174 7.54 15.72 -11.78
CA VAL A 174 6.75 16.62 -12.64
C VAL A 174 5.99 17.59 -11.76
N LEU A 175 6.36 18.87 -11.86
CA LEU A 175 5.70 19.94 -11.14
C LEU A 175 4.60 20.56 -12.01
N PHE A 176 3.42 20.76 -11.43
CA PHE A 176 2.31 21.44 -12.09
C PHE A 176 2.19 22.89 -11.57
N GLU A 177 2.04 23.84 -12.45
CA GLU A 177 1.72 25.22 -12.09
C GLU A 177 0.26 25.27 -11.60
N GLY A 178 0.03 25.56 -10.31
CA GLY A 178 -1.29 25.93 -9.77
C GLY A 178 -2.07 24.87 -8.98
N GLY A 179 -1.58 23.64 -8.79
CA GLY A 179 -2.26 22.67 -7.94
C GLY A 179 -1.30 21.59 -7.43
N GLY A 180 -1.21 21.40 -6.13
CA GLY A 180 -0.34 20.38 -5.58
C GLY A 180 -0.93 18.98 -5.72
N PRO A 181 -0.10 17.93 -5.87
CA PRO A 181 -0.53 16.54 -6.05
C PRO A 181 -1.25 15.90 -4.84
N ASP A 182 -1.47 16.66 -3.78
CA ASP A 182 -2.07 16.18 -2.53
C ASP A 182 -3.58 16.49 -2.40
N GLU A 183 -4.21 17.10 -3.42
CA GLU A 183 -5.65 17.30 -3.42
C GLU A 183 -6.37 16.06 -3.98
N HIS A 184 -6.78 15.16 -3.09
CA HIS A 184 -7.82 14.20 -3.40
C HIS A 184 -9.18 14.89 -3.23
N PRO A 185 -10.10 14.74 -4.19
CA PRO A 185 -11.48 15.14 -3.96
C PRO A 185 -12.05 14.32 -2.80
N ALA A 186 -12.75 15.02 -1.91
CA ALA A 186 -13.44 14.48 -0.75
C ALA A 186 -14.46 13.37 -1.11
#